data_f22034aa9897b808a60fb6a6015d88fa
#
_entry.id   f22034aa9897b808a60fb6a6015d88fa
#
_cell.length_a   1.000
_cell.length_b   1.000
_cell.length_c   1.000
_cell.angle_alpha   90.00
_cell.angle_beta   90.00
_cell.angle_gamma   90.00
#
_symmetry.space_group_name_H-M   'P 1'
#
loop_
_entity.id
_entity.type
_entity.pdbx_description
1 polymer ?
#
loop_
_entity_poly.entity_id
_entity_poly.type
_entity_poly.pdbx_seq_one_letter_code
_entity_poly.pdbx_strand_id
1 'polypeptide(L)'
;MGVRGDNSIWIFLALLLLGMALLSLNSGYISISPFEVWQTMIGQGSRKQQTVLFFFRGPRIVIAMLVGMGLAVAGGILQGVTRNGLADPGILGINAGAGVGVMALLLFQPMSDTQVFSASGAVLSLPFAALAGGMVAATLVYLLARKDGVVSRTGLVLTGVAVASGLAALMLVLALAMHQRLYDYAVTWLAGTIDAAGWDSVLSLLPWLVVLLPLALWRSHVLNLLGLGDGAATGIGLNVQRERLALLAIAVALASACVAVGGGIGFVGLMAPHIARQLVGPDHRRLLPAAALVGASLMVIADMVSRSIIPEIEIPVGVVVSALGAPYFIFLLARGTK
;
A
#
# COMPACT_ATOMS: atom_id res chain seq x y z
N MET A 1 -15.77 9.72 -28.03
CA MET A 1 -16.90 8.92 -27.51
C MET A 1 -16.96 9.15 -26.01
N GLY A 2 -17.95 9.93 -25.54
CA GLY A 2 -18.14 10.21 -24.13
C GLY A 2 -18.63 8.95 -23.42
N VAL A 3 -17.81 8.37 -22.57
CA VAL A 3 -18.24 7.37 -21.60
C VAL A 3 -19.19 8.08 -20.64
N ARG A 4 -20.51 8.03 -20.93
CA ARG A 4 -21.56 8.37 -19.97
C ARG A 4 -21.23 7.62 -18.70
N GLY A 5 -21.26 8.32 -17.58
CA GLY A 5 -20.98 7.77 -16.27
C GLY A 5 -21.87 6.57 -15.97
N ASP A 6 -21.35 5.41 -16.29
CA ASP A 6 -22.07 4.16 -16.11
C ASP A 6 -21.96 3.80 -14.64
N ASN A 7 -23.02 4.10 -13.87
CA ASN A 7 -23.10 3.75 -12.46
C ASN A 7 -22.90 2.25 -12.24
N SER A 8 -23.05 1.43 -13.31
CA SER A 8 -22.83 -0.01 -13.29
C SER A 8 -21.40 -0.39 -12.89
N ILE A 9 -20.37 0.38 -13.32
CA ILE A 9 -18.98 0.09 -12.98
C ILE A 9 -18.74 0.29 -11.46
N TRP A 10 -19.32 1.34 -10.88
CA TRP A 10 -19.18 1.59 -9.44
C TRP A 10 -19.89 0.52 -8.61
N ILE A 11 -21.09 0.14 -9.03
CA ILE A 11 -21.84 -0.95 -8.41
C ILE A 11 -21.06 -2.26 -8.54
N PHE A 12 -20.51 -2.57 -9.71
CA PHE A 12 -19.69 -3.75 -9.94
C PHE A 12 -18.46 -3.78 -9.02
N LEU A 13 -17.68 -2.68 -8.93
CA LEU A 13 -16.49 -2.62 -8.06
C LEU A 13 -16.86 -2.74 -6.58
N ALA A 14 -17.95 -2.12 -6.15
CA ALA A 14 -18.42 -2.22 -4.77
C ALA A 14 -18.91 -3.64 -4.44
N LEU A 15 -19.66 -4.27 -5.34
CA LEU A 15 -20.13 -5.66 -5.17
C LEU A 15 -18.96 -6.66 -5.22
N LEU A 16 -17.97 -6.42 -6.09
CA LEU A 16 -16.75 -7.22 -6.14
C LEU A 16 -16.02 -7.18 -4.80
N LEU A 17 -15.77 -5.98 -4.26
CA LEU A 17 -15.11 -5.82 -2.98
C LEU A 17 -15.89 -6.47 -1.85
N LEU A 18 -17.20 -6.25 -1.79
CA LEU A 18 -18.07 -6.87 -0.78
C LEU A 18 -18.06 -8.39 -0.91
N GLY A 19 -18.20 -8.93 -2.11
CA GLY A 19 -18.16 -10.36 -2.37
C GLY A 19 -16.83 -10.99 -1.95
N MET A 20 -15.69 -10.34 -2.29
CA MET A 20 -14.37 -10.82 -1.86
C MET A 20 -14.18 -10.75 -0.35
N ALA A 21 -14.69 -9.72 0.32
CA ALA A 21 -14.66 -9.61 1.76
C ALA A 21 -15.48 -10.72 2.43
N LEU A 22 -16.68 -11.00 1.93
CA LEU A 22 -17.52 -12.10 2.43
C LEU A 22 -16.88 -13.47 2.20
N LEU A 23 -16.27 -13.70 1.02
CA LEU A 23 -15.52 -14.92 0.75
C LEU A 23 -14.31 -15.05 1.68
N SER A 24 -13.60 -13.95 1.94
CA SER A 24 -12.46 -13.92 2.87
C SER A 24 -12.85 -14.25 4.31
N LEU A 25 -14.08 -13.91 4.75
CA LEU A 25 -14.61 -14.32 6.06
C LEU A 25 -14.76 -15.83 6.19
N ASN A 26 -15.05 -16.53 5.10
CA ASN A 26 -15.20 -18.00 5.09
C ASN A 26 -13.87 -18.73 4.91
N SER A 27 -12.86 -18.08 4.30
CA SER A 27 -11.57 -18.69 3.96
C SER A 27 -10.60 -18.70 5.14
N GLY A 28 -9.78 -19.73 5.26
CA GLY A 28 -8.70 -19.86 6.25
C GLY A 28 -8.71 -21.23 6.91
N TYR A 29 -7.67 -21.53 7.73
CA TYR A 29 -7.43 -22.83 8.37
C TYR A 29 -8.65 -23.36 9.15
N ILE A 30 -9.36 -22.49 9.88
CA ILE A 30 -10.62 -22.84 10.53
C ILE A 30 -11.75 -22.54 9.54
N SER A 31 -12.32 -23.55 8.92
CA SER A 31 -13.49 -23.37 8.05
C SER A 31 -14.70 -22.95 8.87
N ILE A 32 -15.32 -21.82 8.51
CA ILE A 32 -16.60 -21.37 9.08
C ILE A 32 -17.54 -21.25 7.88
N SER A 33 -18.67 -21.96 7.92
CA SER A 33 -19.63 -21.91 6.82
C SER A 33 -20.27 -20.50 6.70
N PRO A 34 -20.77 -20.11 5.51
CA PRO A 34 -21.45 -18.81 5.34
C PRO A 34 -22.63 -18.63 6.30
N PHE A 35 -23.33 -19.73 6.61
CA PHE A 35 -24.44 -19.70 7.57
C PHE A 35 -23.98 -19.45 9.01
N GLU A 36 -22.86 -20.05 9.40
CA GLU A 36 -22.25 -19.82 10.73
C GLU A 36 -21.69 -18.41 10.86
N VAL A 37 -21.11 -17.84 9.78
CA VAL A 37 -20.71 -16.42 9.75
C VAL A 37 -21.92 -15.54 10.01
N TRP A 38 -23.04 -15.78 9.32
CA TRP A 38 -24.28 -15.04 9.56
C TRP A 38 -24.80 -15.18 10.99
N GLN A 39 -24.89 -16.42 11.51
CA GLN A 39 -25.28 -16.66 12.90
C GLN A 39 -24.37 -15.95 13.92
N THR A 40 -23.05 -15.94 13.65
CA THR A 40 -22.08 -15.27 14.51
C THR A 40 -22.26 -13.75 14.49
N MET A 41 -22.56 -13.17 13.32
CA MET A 41 -22.83 -11.73 13.19
C MET A 41 -24.08 -11.27 13.95
N ILE A 42 -25.11 -12.13 14.03
CA ILE A 42 -26.32 -11.83 14.83
C ILE A 42 -26.23 -12.28 16.30
N GLY A 43 -25.01 -12.63 16.76
CA GLY A 43 -24.74 -12.96 18.16
C GLY A 43 -25.07 -14.40 18.59
N GLN A 44 -25.42 -15.28 17.65
CA GLN A 44 -25.78 -16.70 17.91
C GLN A 44 -24.60 -17.66 17.74
N GLY A 45 -23.41 -17.17 17.36
CA GLY A 45 -22.22 -17.99 17.19
C GLY A 45 -21.56 -18.40 18.51
N SER A 46 -20.81 -19.50 18.50
CA SER A 46 -19.97 -19.93 19.63
C SER A 46 -18.89 -18.87 19.95
N ARG A 47 -18.38 -18.88 21.19
CA ARG A 47 -17.27 -17.98 21.58
C ARG A 47 -16.05 -18.11 20.66
N LYS A 48 -15.73 -19.34 20.21
CA LYS A 48 -14.64 -19.57 19.25
C LYS A 48 -14.90 -18.90 17.90
N GLN A 49 -16.10 -19.01 17.35
CA GLN A 49 -16.48 -18.37 16.10
C GLN A 49 -16.45 -16.84 16.21
N GLN A 50 -16.96 -16.28 17.32
CA GLN A 50 -16.91 -14.85 17.60
C GLN A 50 -15.47 -14.34 17.68
N THR A 51 -14.58 -15.05 18.38
CA THR A 51 -13.18 -14.69 18.48
C THR A 51 -12.49 -14.71 17.11
N VAL A 52 -12.69 -15.76 16.32
CA VAL A 52 -12.10 -15.86 14.98
C VAL A 52 -12.63 -14.77 14.06
N LEU A 53 -13.92 -14.50 14.08
CA LEU A 53 -14.55 -13.55 13.16
C LEU A 53 -14.20 -12.10 13.51
N PHE A 54 -14.36 -11.69 14.77
CA PHE A 54 -14.25 -10.30 15.17
C PHE A 54 -12.85 -9.89 15.59
N PHE A 55 -12.00 -10.79 16.09
CA PHE A 55 -10.66 -10.43 16.56
C PHE A 55 -9.53 -10.82 15.64
N PHE A 56 -9.72 -11.83 14.77
CA PHE A 56 -8.69 -12.25 13.82
C PHE A 56 -9.05 -11.86 12.38
N ARG A 57 -10.18 -12.32 11.84
CA ARG A 57 -10.52 -12.11 10.42
C ARG A 57 -11.01 -10.71 10.11
N GLY A 58 -11.86 -10.14 10.96
CA GLY A 58 -12.43 -8.80 10.76
C GLY A 58 -11.36 -7.72 10.61
N PRO A 59 -10.48 -7.52 11.62
CA PRO A 59 -9.42 -6.52 11.52
C PRO A 59 -8.50 -6.75 10.32
N ARG A 60 -8.15 -8.00 10.02
CA ARG A 60 -7.27 -8.38 8.91
C ARG A 60 -7.85 -8.01 7.55
N ILE A 61 -9.14 -8.28 7.32
CA ILE A 61 -9.83 -7.87 6.08
C ILE A 61 -9.89 -6.35 5.96
N VAL A 62 -10.22 -5.66 7.06
CA VAL A 62 -10.25 -4.19 7.07
C VAL A 62 -8.88 -3.61 6.76
N ILE A 63 -7.81 -4.12 7.36
CA ILE A 63 -6.44 -3.69 7.07
C ILE A 63 -6.06 -3.97 5.61
N ALA A 64 -6.39 -5.15 5.07
CA ALA A 64 -6.15 -5.45 3.66
C ALA A 64 -6.82 -4.42 2.75
N MET A 65 -8.09 -4.07 3.03
CA MET A 65 -8.80 -3.02 2.29
C MET A 65 -8.11 -1.66 2.41
N LEU A 66 -7.79 -1.22 3.62
CA LEU A 66 -7.19 0.08 3.89
C LEU A 66 -5.81 0.22 3.22
N VAL A 67 -4.94 -0.78 3.39
CA VAL A 67 -3.61 -0.82 2.77
C VAL A 67 -3.74 -0.83 1.24
N GLY A 68 -4.66 -1.65 0.70
CA GLY A 68 -4.92 -1.71 -0.74
C GLY A 68 -5.39 -0.38 -1.31
N MET A 69 -6.33 0.29 -0.64
CA MET A 69 -6.82 1.63 -1.03
C MET A 69 -5.69 2.67 -1.01
N GLY A 70 -4.94 2.72 0.09
CA GLY A 70 -3.87 3.71 0.25
C GLY A 70 -2.75 3.56 -0.77
N LEU A 71 -2.23 2.34 -0.95
CA LEU A 71 -1.18 2.04 -1.94
C LEU A 71 -1.64 2.31 -3.37
N ALA A 72 -2.88 1.94 -3.72
CA ALA A 72 -3.42 2.17 -5.05
C ALA A 72 -3.58 3.66 -5.36
N VAL A 73 -4.09 4.46 -4.42
CA VAL A 73 -4.22 5.90 -4.60
C VAL A 73 -2.85 6.57 -4.67
N ALA A 74 -1.90 6.18 -3.79
CA ALA A 74 -0.53 6.66 -3.85
C ALA A 74 0.13 6.37 -5.22
N GLY A 75 -0.03 5.14 -5.71
CA GLY A 75 0.44 4.75 -7.04
C GLY A 75 -0.21 5.56 -8.16
N GLY A 76 -1.53 5.76 -8.12
CA GLY A 76 -2.25 6.58 -9.10
C GLY A 76 -1.77 8.03 -9.15
N ILE A 77 -1.49 8.63 -7.98
CA ILE A 77 -0.88 9.97 -7.90
C ILE A 77 0.51 9.97 -8.52
N LEU A 78 1.37 9.01 -8.17
CA LEU A 78 2.74 8.93 -8.69
C LEU A 78 2.75 8.73 -10.21
N GLN A 79 1.88 7.86 -10.75
CA GLN A 79 1.72 7.69 -12.19
C GLN A 79 1.30 9.00 -12.88
N GLY A 80 0.38 9.75 -12.27
CA GLY A 80 -0.06 11.06 -12.79
C GLY A 80 1.05 12.12 -12.74
N VAL A 81 1.76 12.24 -11.62
CA VAL A 81 2.85 13.22 -11.42
C VAL A 81 4.05 12.93 -12.32
N THR A 82 4.47 11.66 -12.41
CA THR A 82 5.60 11.23 -13.24
C THR A 82 5.23 11.09 -14.71
N ARG A 83 3.94 11.05 -15.04
CA ARG A 83 3.41 10.65 -16.36
C ARG A 83 3.98 9.31 -16.84
N ASN A 84 4.21 8.44 -15.92
CA ASN A 84 4.69 7.10 -16.18
C ASN A 84 3.70 6.09 -15.57
N GLY A 85 3.01 5.35 -16.40
CA GLY A 85 2.03 4.35 -15.95
C GLY A 85 2.63 3.18 -15.17
N LEU A 86 3.96 3.06 -15.15
CA LEU A 86 4.72 2.05 -14.42
C LEU A 86 5.29 2.59 -13.09
N ALA A 87 4.98 3.82 -12.72
CA ALA A 87 5.43 4.37 -11.43
C ALA A 87 4.69 3.68 -10.27
N ASP A 88 5.46 3.32 -9.26
CA ASP A 88 5.01 2.67 -8.02
C ASP A 88 5.64 3.38 -6.81
N PRO A 89 4.99 3.45 -5.65
CA PRO A 89 5.56 4.04 -4.44
C PRO A 89 6.94 3.49 -4.05
N GLY A 90 7.20 2.21 -4.34
CA GLY A 90 8.51 1.59 -4.11
C GLY A 90 9.66 2.24 -4.87
N ILE A 91 9.40 2.84 -6.04
CA ILE A 91 10.42 3.56 -6.84
C ILE A 91 10.98 4.78 -6.08
N LEU A 92 10.21 5.39 -5.19
CA LEU A 92 10.70 6.47 -4.32
C LEU A 92 11.50 5.98 -3.11
N GLY A 93 11.80 4.69 -3.05
CA GLY A 93 12.56 4.10 -1.94
C GLY A 93 11.78 4.04 -0.62
N ILE A 94 10.45 4.26 -0.63
CA ILE A 94 9.62 4.30 0.57
C ILE A 94 9.70 2.99 1.34
N ASN A 95 9.55 1.85 0.65
CA ASN A 95 9.61 0.53 1.28
C ASN A 95 11.00 0.26 1.89
N ALA A 96 12.07 0.63 1.17
CA ALA A 96 13.44 0.46 1.65
C ALA A 96 13.73 1.38 2.85
N GLY A 97 13.27 2.64 2.79
CA GLY A 97 13.38 3.58 3.90
C GLY A 97 12.61 3.14 5.13
N ALA A 98 11.38 2.68 4.95
CA ALA A 98 10.57 2.11 6.02
C ALA A 98 11.24 0.89 6.66
N GLY A 99 11.82 0.00 5.83
CA GLY A 99 12.59 -1.16 6.29
C GLY A 99 13.81 -0.75 7.12
N VAL A 100 14.58 0.23 6.67
CA VAL A 100 15.71 0.78 7.46
C VAL A 100 15.23 1.34 8.79
N GLY A 101 14.13 2.10 8.80
CA GLY A 101 13.55 2.65 10.03
C GLY A 101 13.14 1.57 11.03
N VAL A 102 12.47 0.52 10.55
CA VAL A 102 12.08 -0.63 11.39
C VAL A 102 13.30 -1.38 11.91
N MET A 103 14.25 -1.72 11.05
CA MET A 103 15.46 -2.43 11.44
C MET A 103 16.29 -1.63 12.44
N ALA A 104 16.45 -0.34 12.22
CA ALA A 104 17.13 0.54 13.17
C ALA A 104 16.44 0.54 14.53
N LEU A 105 15.10 0.69 14.56
CA LEU A 105 14.36 0.63 15.81
C LEU A 105 14.57 -0.71 16.54
N LEU A 106 14.47 -1.83 15.82
CA LEU A 106 14.64 -3.18 16.39
C LEU A 106 16.03 -3.38 16.99
N LEU A 107 17.08 -2.83 16.37
CA LEU A 107 18.45 -2.92 16.88
C LEU A 107 18.68 -2.12 18.17
N PHE A 108 18.00 -0.98 18.32
CA PHE A 108 18.16 -0.11 19.48
C PHE A 108 17.19 -0.41 20.63
N GLN A 109 16.26 -1.35 20.47
CA GLN A 109 15.41 -1.77 21.57
C GLN A 109 16.16 -2.68 22.55
N PRO A 110 16.17 -2.37 23.86
CA PRO A 110 16.78 -3.25 24.87
C PRO A 110 16.01 -4.58 24.90
N MET A 111 16.71 -5.66 24.61
CA MET A 111 16.18 -7.02 24.63
C MET A 111 15.99 -7.50 26.07
N SER A 112 14.78 -7.45 26.59
CA SER A 112 14.36 -8.33 27.68
C SER A 112 13.73 -9.59 27.05
N ASP A 113 14.24 -10.75 27.40
CA ASP A 113 14.00 -12.07 26.75
C ASP A 113 12.54 -12.52 26.63
N THR A 114 11.58 -11.82 27.19
CA THR A 114 10.18 -12.22 27.26
C THR A 114 9.16 -11.24 26.68
N GLN A 115 9.57 -10.05 26.22
CA GLN A 115 8.62 -8.96 25.90
C GLN A 115 8.84 -8.21 24.59
N VAL A 116 9.47 -8.78 23.57
CA VAL A 116 9.64 -8.08 22.28
C VAL A 116 8.28 -7.71 21.64
N PHE A 117 7.21 -8.41 22.00
CA PHE A 117 5.88 -8.23 21.38
C PHE A 117 4.71 -8.01 22.35
N SER A 118 4.94 -8.00 23.67
CA SER A 118 3.82 -7.89 24.64
C SER A 118 3.64 -6.50 25.26
N ALA A 119 4.53 -5.55 24.99
CA ALA A 119 4.33 -4.18 25.44
C ALA A 119 3.56 -3.39 24.36
N SER A 120 2.40 -2.87 24.71
CA SER A 120 1.57 -2.01 23.84
C SER A 120 2.36 -0.86 23.16
N GLY A 121 3.52 -0.50 23.69
CA GLY A 121 4.42 0.50 23.12
C GLY A 121 5.23 0.02 21.90
N ALA A 122 5.63 -1.24 21.83
CA ALA A 122 6.44 -1.76 20.71
C ALA A 122 5.58 -1.91 19.44
N VAL A 123 4.34 -2.36 19.56
CA VAL A 123 3.40 -2.48 18.44
C VAL A 123 3.09 -1.12 17.82
N LEU A 124 3.05 -0.05 18.61
CA LEU A 124 2.83 1.31 18.11
C LEU A 124 4.10 1.95 17.55
N SER A 125 5.30 1.64 18.08
CA SER A 125 6.54 2.29 17.65
C SER A 125 7.03 1.85 16.27
N LEU A 126 6.81 0.58 15.88
CA LEU A 126 7.20 0.06 14.57
C LEU A 126 6.54 0.82 13.39
N PRO A 127 5.22 1.05 13.37
CA PRO A 127 4.58 1.88 12.35
C PRO A 127 5.17 3.29 12.26
N PHE A 128 5.48 3.93 13.40
CA PHE A 128 6.10 5.26 13.38
C PHE A 128 7.51 5.24 12.82
N ALA A 129 8.32 4.22 13.16
CA ALA A 129 9.67 4.06 12.61
C ALA A 129 9.63 3.84 11.09
N ALA A 130 8.71 2.98 10.61
CA ALA A 130 8.50 2.74 9.20
C ALA A 130 8.03 4.01 8.47
N LEU A 131 7.07 4.72 9.05
CA LEU A 131 6.58 5.99 8.50
C LEU A 131 7.72 7.02 8.39
N ALA A 132 8.48 7.21 9.48
CA ALA A 132 9.60 8.14 9.50
C ALA A 132 10.67 7.75 8.46
N GLY A 133 11.07 6.47 8.42
CA GLY A 133 12.04 5.96 7.46
C GLY A 133 11.61 6.14 6.00
N GLY A 134 10.34 5.84 5.69
CA GLY A 134 9.77 6.04 4.36
C GLY A 134 9.72 7.52 3.95
N MET A 135 9.32 8.40 4.87
CA MET A 135 9.33 9.85 4.63
C MET A 135 10.74 10.42 4.45
N VAL A 136 11.71 9.97 5.25
CA VAL A 136 13.12 10.37 5.11
C VAL A 136 13.65 9.93 3.75
N ALA A 137 13.42 8.67 3.34
CA ALA A 137 13.84 8.17 2.03
C ALA A 137 13.24 8.99 0.88
N ALA A 138 11.94 9.23 0.89
CA ALA A 138 11.27 10.02 -0.14
C ALA A 138 11.76 11.48 -0.16
N THR A 139 12.03 12.08 1.00
CA THR A 139 12.60 13.43 1.10
C THR A 139 14.01 13.45 0.51
N LEU A 140 14.84 12.45 0.81
CA LEU A 140 16.18 12.31 0.25
C LEU A 140 16.13 12.19 -1.27
N VAL A 141 15.24 11.34 -1.80
CA VAL A 141 15.03 11.20 -3.25
C VAL A 141 14.63 12.53 -3.88
N TYR A 142 13.69 13.25 -3.26
CA TYR A 142 13.24 14.55 -3.74
C TYR A 142 14.37 15.59 -3.77
N LEU A 143 15.15 15.68 -2.69
CA LEU A 143 16.26 16.63 -2.58
C LEU A 143 17.37 16.35 -3.60
N LEU A 144 17.75 15.08 -3.76
CA LEU A 144 18.78 14.67 -4.71
C LEU A 144 18.31 14.74 -6.17
N ALA A 145 17.01 14.54 -6.44
CA ALA A 145 16.44 14.69 -7.79
C ALA A 145 16.27 16.16 -8.20
N ARG A 146 16.37 17.10 -7.26
CA ARG A 146 16.21 18.53 -7.50
C ARG A 146 17.48 19.12 -8.07
N LYS A 147 17.41 19.63 -9.32
CA LYS A 147 18.51 20.34 -9.98
C LYS A 147 18.02 21.75 -10.36
N ASP A 148 18.76 22.77 -9.99
CA ASP A 148 18.45 24.19 -10.26
C ASP A 148 17.02 24.60 -9.84
N GLY A 149 16.56 24.08 -8.71
CA GLY A 149 15.22 24.37 -8.18
C GLY A 149 14.08 23.57 -8.80
N VAL A 150 14.35 22.76 -9.83
CA VAL A 150 13.36 22.00 -10.59
C VAL A 150 13.58 20.50 -10.38
N VAL A 151 12.50 19.77 -10.13
CA VAL A 151 12.53 18.31 -10.07
C VAL A 151 12.08 17.74 -11.40
N SER A 152 13.00 17.08 -12.13
CA SER A 152 12.69 16.41 -13.37
C SER A 152 12.07 15.03 -13.09
N ARG A 153 11.18 14.58 -13.97
CA ARG A 153 10.51 13.26 -13.83
C ARG A 153 11.49 12.11 -13.91
N THR A 154 12.39 12.15 -14.89
CA THR A 154 13.44 11.14 -15.07
C THR A 154 14.41 11.14 -13.90
N GLY A 155 14.81 12.34 -13.42
CA GLY A 155 15.67 12.49 -12.25
C GLY A 155 15.05 11.83 -11.01
N LEU A 156 13.75 12.03 -10.79
CA LEU A 156 13.04 11.46 -9.66
C LEU A 156 13.07 9.92 -9.67
N VAL A 157 12.84 9.32 -10.83
CA VAL A 157 12.86 7.85 -10.98
C VAL A 157 14.29 7.30 -10.81
N LEU A 158 15.28 7.89 -11.49
CA LEU A 158 16.68 7.42 -11.42
C LEU A 158 17.25 7.57 -10.00
N THR A 159 17.02 8.73 -9.37
CA THR A 159 17.45 8.97 -7.99
C THR A 159 16.73 8.04 -7.02
N GLY A 160 15.43 7.79 -7.26
CA GLY A 160 14.65 6.87 -6.44
C GLY A 160 15.22 5.45 -6.46
N VAL A 161 15.54 4.91 -7.64
CA VAL A 161 16.17 3.60 -7.78
C VAL A 161 17.54 3.56 -7.08
N ALA A 162 18.37 4.59 -7.27
CA ALA A 162 19.69 4.65 -6.63
C ALA A 162 19.60 4.70 -5.09
N VAL A 163 18.72 5.55 -4.54
CA VAL A 163 18.49 5.64 -3.08
C VAL A 163 17.89 4.35 -2.54
N ALA A 164 16.91 3.75 -3.22
CA ALA A 164 16.33 2.48 -2.82
C ALA A 164 17.38 1.36 -2.75
N SER A 165 18.28 1.30 -3.74
CA SER A 165 19.39 0.33 -3.77
C SER A 165 20.38 0.55 -2.61
N GLY A 166 20.72 1.82 -2.33
CA GLY A 166 21.58 2.17 -1.19
C GLY A 166 20.94 1.82 0.16
N LEU A 167 19.65 2.10 0.32
CA LEU A 167 18.90 1.74 1.54
C LEU A 167 18.73 0.21 1.67
N ALA A 168 18.57 -0.52 0.57
CA ALA A 168 18.55 -1.98 0.58
C ALA A 168 19.90 -2.57 1.04
N ALA A 169 21.02 -1.99 0.56
CA ALA A 169 22.34 -2.37 1.05
C ALA A 169 22.52 -2.06 2.55
N LEU A 170 22.02 -0.90 3.01
CA LEU A 170 22.02 -0.57 4.45
C LEU A 170 21.20 -1.55 5.27
N MET A 171 20.00 -1.95 4.77
CA MET A 171 19.19 -2.99 5.43
C MET A 171 19.96 -4.30 5.59
N LEU A 172 20.74 -4.72 4.57
CA LEU A 172 21.56 -5.91 4.66
C LEU A 172 22.62 -5.79 5.77
N VAL A 173 23.29 -4.63 5.85
CA VAL A 173 24.27 -4.36 6.94
C VAL A 173 23.61 -4.41 8.32
N LEU A 174 22.45 -3.78 8.48
CA LEU A 174 21.69 -3.82 9.74
C LEU A 174 21.25 -5.25 10.09
N ALA A 175 20.83 -6.04 9.09
CA ALA A 175 20.44 -7.43 9.27
C ALA A 175 21.58 -8.31 9.81
N LEU A 176 22.84 -8.07 9.37
CA LEU A 176 24.01 -8.80 9.88
C LEU A 176 24.31 -8.51 11.35
N ALA A 177 23.86 -7.39 11.88
CA ALA A 177 24.02 -7.03 13.30
C ALA A 177 22.88 -7.56 14.19
N MET A 178 21.84 -8.19 13.61
CA MET A 178 20.67 -8.69 14.34
C MET A 178 20.87 -10.11 14.85
N HIS A 179 20.28 -10.40 16.02
CA HIS A 179 20.11 -11.79 16.46
C HIS A 179 19.06 -12.49 15.59
N GLN A 180 19.14 -13.81 15.46
CA GLN A 180 18.30 -14.62 14.57
C GLN A 180 16.79 -14.31 14.67
N ARG A 181 16.25 -14.18 15.87
CA ARG A 181 14.81 -13.89 16.08
C ARG A 181 14.38 -12.53 15.50
N LEU A 182 15.19 -11.50 15.68
CA LEU A 182 14.92 -10.16 15.14
C LEU A 182 15.07 -10.15 13.63
N TYR A 183 16.05 -10.88 13.11
CA TYR A 183 16.24 -11.06 11.69
C TYR A 183 15.01 -11.72 11.04
N ASP A 184 14.52 -12.83 11.59
CA ASP A 184 13.37 -13.57 11.06
C ASP A 184 12.11 -12.68 11.06
N TYR A 185 11.89 -11.90 12.12
CA TYR A 185 10.82 -10.93 12.18
C TYR A 185 10.96 -9.82 11.12
N ALA A 186 12.15 -9.23 11.00
CA ALA A 186 12.41 -8.17 10.03
C ALA A 186 12.22 -8.65 8.59
N VAL A 187 12.68 -9.87 8.26
CA VAL A 187 12.51 -10.46 6.92
C VAL A 187 11.03 -10.71 6.63
N THR A 188 10.28 -11.25 7.58
CA THR A 188 8.84 -11.49 7.42
C THR A 188 8.09 -10.17 7.22
N TRP A 189 8.44 -9.14 8.01
CA TRP A 189 7.85 -7.81 7.87
C TRP A 189 8.18 -7.18 6.51
N LEU A 190 9.46 -7.29 6.05
CA LEU A 190 9.88 -6.81 4.72
C LEU A 190 9.18 -7.52 3.57
N ALA A 191 8.83 -8.80 3.75
CA ALA A 191 8.07 -9.55 2.77
C ALA A 191 6.60 -9.07 2.62
N GLY A 192 6.16 -8.19 3.53
CA GLY A 192 4.80 -7.63 3.55
C GLY A 192 3.79 -8.60 4.16
N THR A 193 3.45 -8.37 5.43
CA THR A 193 2.52 -9.22 6.16
C THR A 193 1.49 -8.40 6.92
N ILE A 194 0.27 -8.93 6.99
CA ILE A 194 -0.85 -8.38 7.75
C ILE A 194 -1.44 -9.40 8.74
N ASP A 195 -0.73 -10.51 8.98
CA ASP A 195 -1.21 -11.64 9.77
C ASP A 195 -1.46 -11.28 11.24
N ALA A 196 -0.58 -10.47 11.82
CA ALA A 196 -0.70 -10.00 13.19
C ALA A 196 -1.58 -8.74 13.34
N ALA A 197 -2.28 -8.31 12.27
CA ALA A 197 -3.07 -7.10 12.29
C ALA A 197 -4.32 -7.26 13.16
N GLY A 198 -4.35 -6.52 14.26
CA GLY A 198 -5.52 -6.35 15.14
C GLY A 198 -6.25 -5.03 14.90
N TRP A 199 -7.26 -4.73 15.71
CA TRP A 199 -7.98 -3.45 15.68
C TRP A 199 -7.07 -2.26 15.98
N ASP A 200 -6.00 -2.44 16.76
CA ASP A 200 -5.01 -1.39 17.02
C ASP A 200 -4.29 -0.97 15.73
N SER A 201 -3.99 -1.92 14.85
CA SER A 201 -3.42 -1.65 13.53
C SER A 201 -4.41 -0.88 12.63
N VAL A 202 -5.71 -1.23 12.69
CA VAL A 202 -6.76 -0.48 11.98
C VAL A 202 -6.82 0.96 12.49
N LEU A 203 -6.86 1.15 13.81
CA LEU A 203 -6.94 2.46 14.44
C LEU A 203 -5.70 3.32 14.19
N SER A 204 -4.52 2.71 14.02
CA SER A 204 -3.30 3.43 13.69
C SER A 204 -3.27 3.92 12.24
N LEU A 205 -3.81 3.16 11.29
CA LEU A 205 -3.82 3.49 9.86
C LEU A 205 -5.00 4.38 9.46
N LEU A 206 -6.17 4.15 10.05
CA LEU A 206 -7.43 4.79 9.67
C LEU A 206 -7.37 6.33 9.65
N PRO A 207 -6.80 7.04 10.65
CA PRO A 207 -6.72 8.50 10.65
C PRO A 207 -5.96 9.06 9.44
N TRP A 208 -4.88 8.39 9.02
CA TRP A 208 -4.11 8.77 7.85
C TRP A 208 -4.93 8.68 6.58
N LEU A 209 -5.68 7.59 6.40
CA LEU A 209 -6.50 7.41 5.21
C LEU A 209 -7.71 8.34 5.19
N VAL A 210 -8.35 8.56 6.34
CA VAL A 210 -9.50 9.49 6.46
C VAL A 210 -9.11 10.92 6.08
N VAL A 211 -7.87 11.34 6.33
CA VAL A 211 -7.38 12.67 5.94
C VAL A 211 -6.83 12.66 4.51
N LEU A 212 -5.96 11.70 4.19
CA LEU A 212 -5.18 11.74 2.95
C LEU A 212 -5.97 11.30 1.71
N LEU A 213 -6.92 10.34 1.83
CA LEU A 213 -7.74 9.93 0.69
C LEU A 213 -8.66 11.06 0.19
N PRO A 214 -9.45 11.75 1.03
CA PRO A 214 -10.23 12.90 0.57
C PRO A 214 -9.35 14.01 0.01
N LEU A 215 -8.18 14.26 0.61
CA LEU A 215 -7.23 15.26 0.11
C LEU A 215 -6.71 14.89 -1.29
N ALA A 216 -6.38 13.62 -1.53
CA ALA A 216 -5.97 13.09 -2.83
C ALA A 216 -7.09 13.24 -3.88
N LEU A 217 -8.32 12.90 -3.50
CA LEU A 217 -9.49 13.02 -4.37
C LEU A 217 -9.79 14.48 -4.71
N TRP A 218 -9.71 15.37 -3.73
CA TRP A 218 -9.87 16.80 -3.95
C TRP A 218 -8.84 17.36 -4.93
N ARG A 219 -7.56 16.92 -4.82
CA ARG A 219 -6.48 17.32 -5.73
C ARG A 219 -6.42 16.56 -7.05
N SER A 220 -7.33 15.63 -7.30
CA SER A 220 -7.35 14.81 -8.53
C SER A 220 -7.44 15.63 -9.82
N HIS A 221 -8.12 16.78 -9.80
CA HIS A 221 -8.20 17.70 -10.93
C HIS A 221 -6.84 18.28 -11.33
N VAL A 222 -5.94 18.49 -10.35
CA VAL A 222 -4.57 18.98 -10.60
C VAL A 222 -3.77 17.94 -11.39
N LEU A 223 -3.96 16.63 -11.11
CA LEU A 223 -3.33 15.56 -11.88
C LEU A 223 -3.75 15.60 -13.36
N ASN A 224 -5.02 15.90 -13.64
CA ASN A 224 -5.50 16.05 -15.01
C ASN A 224 -4.84 17.26 -15.71
N LEU A 225 -4.70 18.39 -15.00
CA LEU A 225 -4.02 19.59 -15.53
C LEU A 225 -2.53 19.33 -15.76
N LEU A 226 -1.85 18.66 -14.83
CA LEU A 226 -0.46 18.23 -15.02
C LEU A 226 -0.32 17.26 -16.20
N GLY A 227 -1.35 16.49 -16.51
CA GLY A 227 -1.44 15.62 -17.69
C GLY A 227 -1.25 16.36 -19.03
N LEU A 228 -1.71 17.61 -19.14
CA LEU A 228 -1.63 18.42 -20.37
C LEU A 228 -0.19 18.85 -20.73
N GLY A 229 0.73 18.81 -19.81
CA GLY A 229 2.12 19.27 -19.98
C GLY A 229 2.46 20.43 -19.06
N ASP A 230 3.75 20.54 -18.70
CA ASP A 230 4.20 21.56 -17.75
C ASP A 230 3.98 22.96 -18.34
N GLY A 231 4.25 23.15 -19.64
CA GLY A 231 4.02 24.43 -20.33
C GLY A 231 2.53 24.81 -20.36
N ALA A 232 1.65 23.88 -20.77
CA ALA A 232 0.21 24.13 -20.80
C ALA A 232 -0.35 24.39 -19.39
N ALA A 233 0.07 23.59 -18.41
CA ALA A 233 -0.34 23.77 -17.02
C ALA A 233 0.09 25.13 -16.45
N THR A 234 1.32 25.58 -16.76
CA THR A 234 1.80 26.92 -16.36
C THR A 234 1.04 28.03 -17.09
N GLY A 235 0.73 27.84 -18.39
CA GLY A 235 -0.01 28.82 -19.18
C GLY A 235 -1.42 29.12 -18.65
N ILE A 236 -2.05 28.16 -17.99
CA ILE A 236 -3.35 28.32 -17.29
C ILE A 236 -3.20 28.79 -15.82
N GLY A 237 -1.99 29.16 -15.39
CA GLY A 237 -1.72 29.73 -14.07
C GLY A 237 -1.40 28.72 -12.96
N LEU A 238 -1.17 27.43 -13.29
CA LEU A 238 -0.81 26.44 -12.29
C LEU A 238 0.66 26.55 -11.89
N ASN A 239 0.94 26.63 -10.60
CA ASN A 239 2.31 26.49 -10.10
C ASN A 239 2.70 25.00 -10.06
N VAL A 240 3.21 24.52 -11.21
CA VAL A 240 3.51 23.09 -11.44
C VAL A 240 4.42 22.48 -10.35
N GLN A 241 5.45 23.20 -9.91
CA GLN A 241 6.40 22.67 -8.90
C GLN A 241 5.75 22.51 -7.52
N ARG A 242 4.97 23.52 -7.10
CA ARG A 242 4.26 23.49 -5.81
C ARG A 242 3.21 22.39 -5.79
N GLU A 243 2.43 22.26 -6.86
CA GLU A 243 1.39 21.25 -6.94
C GLU A 243 1.98 19.83 -7.03
N ARG A 244 3.07 19.66 -7.77
CA ARG A 244 3.82 18.41 -7.84
C ARG A 244 4.34 17.99 -6.47
N LEU A 245 4.94 18.92 -5.71
CA LEU A 245 5.43 18.65 -4.36
C LEU A 245 4.28 18.25 -3.42
N ALA A 246 3.15 18.96 -3.46
CA ALA A 246 1.99 18.64 -2.64
C ALA A 246 1.43 17.24 -2.93
N LEU A 247 1.30 16.89 -4.22
CA LEU A 247 0.83 15.57 -4.65
C LEU A 247 1.82 14.46 -4.26
N LEU A 248 3.13 14.70 -4.43
CA LEU A 248 4.16 13.76 -3.97
C LEU A 248 4.11 13.57 -2.45
N ALA A 249 3.94 14.64 -1.68
CA ALA A 249 3.81 14.56 -0.22
C ALA A 249 2.60 13.70 0.20
N ILE A 250 1.45 13.87 -0.46
CA ILE A 250 0.26 13.04 -0.22
C ILE A 250 0.53 11.57 -0.55
N ALA A 251 1.14 11.29 -1.71
CA ALA A 251 1.43 9.93 -2.14
C ALA A 251 2.44 9.24 -1.20
N VAL A 252 3.49 9.95 -0.80
CA VAL A 252 4.50 9.46 0.16
C VAL A 252 3.85 9.17 1.52
N ALA A 253 3.05 10.09 2.04
CA ALA A 253 2.39 9.91 3.34
C ALA A 253 1.42 8.72 3.31
N LEU A 254 0.60 8.56 2.24
CA LEU A 254 -0.27 7.40 2.05
C LEU A 254 0.51 6.09 1.99
N ALA A 255 1.54 6.04 1.14
CA ALA A 255 2.34 4.83 0.99
C ALA A 255 3.09 4.47 2.28
N SER A 256 3.74 5.44 2.91
CA SER A 256 4.48 5.22 4.16
C SER A 256 3.55 4.76 5.30
N ALA A 257 2.35 5.34 5.42
CA ALA A 257 1.37 4.91 6.41
C ALA A 257 0.90 3.45 6.17
N CYS A 258 0.69 3.07 4.89
CA CYS A 258 0.31 1.70 4.54
C CYS A 258 1.46 0.71 4.78
N VAL A 259 2.69 1.07 4.39
CA VAL A 259 3.88 0.23 4.61
C VAL A 259 4.19 0.07 6.10
N ALA A 260 3.94 1.11 6.90
CA ALA A 260 4.10 1.06 8.36
C ALA A 260 3.30 -0.07 9.01
N VAL A 261 2.12 -0.38 8.49
CA VAL A 261 1.23 -1.42 9.03
C VAL A 261 1.32 -2.74 8.25
N GLY A 262 1.42 -2.67 6.92
CA GLY A 262 1.41 -3.85 6.05
C GLY A 262 2.79 -4.37 5.68
N GLY A 263 3.87 -3.68 6.06
CA GLY A 263 5.23 -4.02 5.62
C GLY A 263 5.48 -3.73 4.14
N GLY A 264 6.47 -4.38 3.57
CA GLY A 264 6.97 -4.15 2.21
C GLY A 264 6.07 -4.70 1.10
N ILE A 265 4.87 -4.16 0.91
CA ILE A 265 3.95 -4.58 -0.15
C ILE A 265 4.22 -3.77 -1.42
N GLY A 266 4.61 -4.45 -2.51
CA GLY A 266 4.80 -3.86 -3.84
C GLY A 266 3.65 -4.16 -4.80
N PHE A 267 3.74 -3.62 -6.03
CA PHE A 267 2.85 -3.87 -7.17
C PHE A 267 1.39 -3.41 -7.04
N VAL A 268 0.80 -3.27 -5.85
CA VAL A 268 -0.59 -2.77 -5.70
C VAL A 268 -0.71 -1.38 -6.30
N GLY A 269 0.25 -0.50 -5.98
CA GLY A 269 0.31 0.87 -6.50
C GLY A 269 0.52 0.95 -8.01
N LEU A 270 1.04 -0.11 -8.63
CA LEU A 270 1.21 -0.22 -10.07
C LEU A 270 -0.06 -0.78 -10.74
N MET A 271 -0.52 -1.93 -10.26
CA MET A 271 -1.60 -2.70 -10.91
C MET A 271 -2.95 -2.02 -10.76
N ALA A 272 -3.31 -1.60 -9.56
CA ALA A 272 -4.65 -1.10 -9.27
C ALA A 272 -5.00 0.16 -10.08
N PRO A 273 -4.15 1.20 -10.19
CA PRO A 273 -4.45 2.36 -11.04
C PRO A 273 -4.46 2.01 -12.53
N HIS A 274 -3.64 1.05 -12.95
CA HIS A 274 -3.63 0.62 -14.35
C HIS A 274 -4.94 -0.08 -14.73
N ILE A 275 -5.41 -1.03 -13.91
CA ILE A 275 -6.71 -1.70 -14.09
C ILE A 275 -7.85 -0.68 -14.02
N ALA A 276 -7.84 0.22 -13.04
CA ALA A 276 -8.84 1.27 -12.90
C ALA A 276 -8.91 2.16 -14.15
N ARG A 277 -7.75 2.51 -14.74
CA ARG A 277 -7.69 3.32 -15.96
C ARG A 277 -8.35 2.64 -17.16
N GLN A 278 -8.25 1.32 -17.25
CA GLN A 278 -8.92 0.54 -18.30
C GLN A 278 -10.46 0.52 -18.11
N LEU A 279 -10.92 0.57 -16.85
CA LEU A 279 -12.34 0.51 -16.50
C LEU A 279 -13.05 1.86 -16.62
N VAL A 280 -12.45 2.92 -16.06
CA VAL A 280 -13.11 4.24 -15.92
C VAL A 280 -12.44 5.35 -16.75
N GLY A 281 -11.37 5.04 -17.49
CA GLY A 281 -10.63 6.00 -18.32
C GLY A 281 -9.56 6.78 -17.55
N PRO A 282 -8.92 7.77 -18.21
CA PRO A 282 -7.76 8.46 -17.68
C PRO A 282 -8.06 9.62 -16.73
N ASP A 283 -9.31 10.02 -16.56
CA ASP A 283 -9.70 11.13 -15.67
C ASP A 283 -9.45 10.76 -14.21
N HIS A 284 -8.49 11.42 -13.56
CA HIS A 284 -8.09 11.14 -12.17
C HIS A 284 -9.21 11.33 -11.15
N ARG A 285 -10.25 12.11 -11.47
CA ARG A 285 -11.45 12.24 -10.60
C ARG A 285 -12.20 10.91 -10.46
N ARG A 286 -12.19 10.09 -11.51
CA ARG A 286 -12.78 8.75 -11.54
C ARG A 286 -11.74 7.67 -11.27
N LEU A 287 -10.53 7.86 -11.78
CA LEU A 287 -9.44 6.89 -11.67
C LEU A 287 -9.03 6.63 -10.22
N LEU A 288 -8.84 7.66 -9.39
CA LEU A 288 -8.38 7.45 -8.01
C LEU A 288 -9.39 6.69 -7.14
N PRO A 289 -10.71 7.01 -7.14
CA PRO A 289 -11.68 6.20 -6.40
C PRO A 289 -11.78 4.76 -6.92
N ALA A 290 -11.75 4.57 -8.25
CA ALA A 290 -11.77 3.23 -8.84
C ALA A 290 -10.50 2.45 -8.47
N ALA A 291 -9.32 3.10 -8.51
CA ALA A 291 -8.07 2.50 -8.08
C ALA A 291 -8.11 2.07 -6.60
N ALA A 292 -8.71 2.88 -5.73
CA ALA A 292 -8.90 2.52 -4.33
C ALA A 292 -9.71 1.23 -4.16
N LEU A 293 -10.86 1.10 -4.86
CA LEU A 293 -11.69 -0.11 -4.82
C LEU A 293 -10.99 -1.34 -5.41
N VAL A 294 -10.29 -1.17 -6.53
CA VAL A 294 -9.50 -2.25 -7.16
C VAL A 294 -8.37 -2.67 -6.24
N GLY A 295 -7.62 -1.72 -5.65
CA GLY A 295 -6.53 -2.01 -4.73
C GLY A 295 -7.00 -2.73 -3.47
N ALA A 296 -8.12 -2.30 -2.89
CA ALA A 296 -8.75 -3.01 -1.77
C ALA A 296 -9.12 -4.45 -2.15
N SER A 297 -9.74 -4.65 -3.32
CA SER A 297 -10.12 -5.99 -3.80
C SER A 297 -8.88 -6.87 -4.04
N LEU A 298 -7.82 -6.34 -4.66
CA LEU A 298 -6.57 -7.05 -4.89
C LEU A 298 -5.92 -7.51 -3.58
N MET A 299 -5.88 -6.64 -2.58
CA MET A 299 -5.30 -6.97 -1.27
C MET A 299 -6.12 -8.02 -0.52
N VAL A 300 -7.46 -7.93 -0.54
CA VAL A 300 -8.33 -8.95 0.08
C VAL A 300 -8.17 -10.30 -0.62
N ILE A 301 -8.08 -10.33 -1.96
CA ILE A 301 -7.82 -11.56 -2.72
C ILE A 301 -6.45 -12.14 -2.35
N ALA A 302 -5.41 -11.31 -2.35
CA ALA A 302 -4.06 -11.74 -2.03
C ALA A 302 -3.96 -12.29 -0.61
N ASP A 303 -4.61 -11.65 0.36
CA ASP A 303 -4.70 -12.15 1.75
C ASP A 303 -5.47 -13.47 1.84
N MET A 304 -6.56 -13.62 1.12
CA MET A 304 -7.30 -14.88 1.07
C MET A 304 -6.45 -16.01 0.48
N VAL A 305 -5.72 -15.74 -0.60
CA VAL A 305 -4.81 -16.68 -1.24
C VAL A 305 -3.65 -17.04 -0.31
N SER A 306 -3.05 -16.07 0.37
CA SER A 306 -1.92 -16.26 1.29
C SER A 306 -2.22 -17.26 2.41
N ARG A 307 -3.47 -17.26 2.88
CA ARG A 307 -3.96 -18.16 3.95
C ARG A 307 -4.45 -19.53 3.47
N SER A 308 -4.62 -19.69 2.15
CA SER A 308 -5.29 -20.86 1.59
C SER A 308 -4.35 -21.80 0.83
N ILE A 309 -3.13 -21.35 0.44
CA ILE A 309 -2.22 -22.13 -0.40
C ILE A 309 -1.58 -23.28 0.40
N ILE A 310 -1.06 -23.01 1.58
CA ILE A 310 -0.37 -24.00 2.40
C ILE A 310 -1.08 -24.11 3.74
N PRO A 311 -1.63 -25.26 4.08
CA PRO A 311 -2.18 -25.48 5.42
C PRO A 311 -1.09 -25.24 6.49
N GLU A 312 -1.47 -24.58 7.57
CA GLU A 312 -0.62 -24.32 8.75
C GLU A 312 0.54 -23.31 8.55
N ILE A 313 0.84 -22.90 7.30
CA ILE A 313 1.89 -21.91 7.00
C ILE A 313 1.27 -20.74 6.26
N GLU A 314 1.30 -19.55 6.87
CA GLU A 314 0.86 -18.34 6.19
C GLU A 314 1.99 -17.76 5.34
N ILE A 315 1.74 -17.60 4.05
CA ILE A 315 2.67 -16.92 3.14
C ILE A 315 2.48 -15.40 3.31
N PRO A 316 3.54 -14.60 3.46
CA PRO A 316 3.39 -13.14 3.47
C PRO A 316 2.59 -12.63 2.27
N VAL A 317 1.61 -11.78 2.53
CA VAL A 317 0.69 -11.25 1.50
C VAL A 317 1.42 -10.51 0.38
N GLY A 318 2.51 -9.82 0.72
CA GLY A 318 3.34 -9.12 -0.26
C GLY A 318 4.02 -10.06 -1.26
N VAL A 319 4.36 -11.29 -0.86
CA VAL A 319 4.88 -12.33 -1.78
C VAL A 319 3.80 -12.73 -2.77
N VAL A 320 2.57 -12.95 -2.32
CA VAL A 320 1.43 -13.30 -3.19
C VAL A 320 1.14 -12.17 -4.19
N VAL A 321 1.09 -10.92 -3.72
CA VAL A 321 0.90 -9.75 -4.59
C VAL A 321 2.03 -9.63 -5.61
N SER A 322 3.27 -9.88 -5.20
CA SER A 322 4.44 -9.84 -6.10
C SER A 322 4.38 -10.95 -7.15
N ALA A 323 3.96 -12.16 -6.77
CA ALA A 323 3.79 -13.29 -7.68
C ALA A 323 2.69 -13.04 -8.74
N LEU A 324 1.66 -12.26 -8.39
CA LEU A 324 0.63 -11.83 -9.35
C LEU A 324 1.08 -10.61 -10.16
N GLY A 325 1.78 -9.68 -9.51
CA GLY A 325 2.18 -8.40 -10.09
C GLY A 325 3.32 -8.50 -11.09
N ALA A 326 4.32 -9.35 -10.85
CA ALA A 326 5.47 -9.48 -11.74
C ALA A 326 5.10 -10.00 -13.14
N PRO A 327 4.29 -11.07 -13.32
CA PRO A 327 3.81 -11.48 -14.63
C PRO A 327 2.96 -10.40 -15.31
N TYR A 328 2.10 -9.70 -14.54
CA TYR A 328 1.31 -8.61 -15.08
C TYR A 328 2.18 -7.45 -15.58
N PHE A 329 3.23 -7.11 -14.85
CA PHE A 329 4.19 -6.10 -15.26
C PHE A 329 4.95 -6.49 -16.54
N ILE A 330 5.42 -7.74 -16.63
CA ILE A 330 6.07 -8.27 -17.85
C ILE A 330 5.12 -8.20 -19.04
N PHE A 331 3.85 -8.58 -18.84
CA PHE A 331 2.83 -8.48 -19.87
C PHE A 331 2.61 -7.04 -20.36
N LEU A 332 2.60 -6.05 -19.45
CA LEU A 332 2.50 -4.63 -19.81
C LEU A 332 3.69 -4.16 -20.64
N LEU A 333 4.91 -4.54 -20.25
CA LEU A 333 6.13 -4.22 -20.98
C LEU A 333 6.13 -4.85 -22.38
N ALA A 334 5.71 -6.11 -22.50
CA ALA A 334 5.66 -6.83 -23.79
C ALA A 334 4.63 -6.25 -24.77
N ARG A 335 3.52 -5.68 -24.27
CA ARG A 335 2.51 -5.04 -25.13
C ARG A 335 2.91 -3.65 -25.61
N GLY A 336 4.01 -3.10 -25.13
CA GLY A 336 4.41 -1.72 -25.39
C GLY A 336 3.37 -0.74 -24.81
N THR A 337 3.81 0.17 -23.97
CA THR A 337 2.96 1.29 -23.56
C THR A 337 2.63 2.13 -24.80
N LYS A 338 1.51 1.84 -25.48
CA LYS A 338 0.91 2.75 -26.46
C LYS A 338 0.33 3.96 -25.77
#